data_accbac2a3627142765cdb66153dca6cd
#
_entry.id   accbac2a3627142765cdb66153dca6cd
#
_cell.length_a   1.000
_cell.length_b   1.000
_cell.length_c   1.000
_cell.angle_alpha   90.00
_cell.angle_beta   90.00
_cell.angle_gamma   90.00
#
_symmetry.space_group_name_H-M   'P 1'
#
loop_
_entity.id
_entity.type
_entity.pdbx_description
1 polymer ?
#
loop_
_entity_poly.entity_id
_entity_poly.type
_entity_poly.pdbx_seq_one_letter_code
_entity_poly.pdbx_strand_id
1 'polypeptide(L)'
;VEAESIKVGKLSIPSKIWKNMPLGKNVKIKSNLTERVKFILKDYKYFTNSPDLMKNALIVLKKIIPKEEFKLIEVNLKKKEYFQFVKSLIEYHYDRAYKKTRAENDSNIYKEIYLNKINLINIKRVIKESNYF
;
A
#
# COMPACT_ATOMS: atom_id res chain seq x y z
N VAL A 1 9.85 9.63 4.67
CA VAL A 1 8.57 9.33 5.31
C VAL A 1 7.56 9.02 4.23
N GLU A 2 6.74 8.01 4.43
CA GLU A 2 5.64 7.66 3.54
C GLU A 2 4.53 8.71 3.64
N ALA A 3 3.99 9.13 2.49
CA ALA A 3 3.00 10.19 2.42
C ALA A 3 1.55 9.69 2.38
N GLU A 4 1.31 8.40 2.54
CA GLU A 4 -0.04 7.81 2.41
C GLU A 4 -0.78 7.71 3.75
N SER A 5 -0.08 7.60 4.88
CA SER A 5 -0.69 7.47 6.20
C SER A 5 0.06 8.24 7.28
N ILE A 6 -0.69 8.90 8.15
CA ILE A 6 -0.13 9.52 9.35
C ILE A 6 0.38 8.47 10.35
N LYS A 7 -0.06 7.22 10.23
CA LYS A 7 0.35 6.11 11.11
C LYS A 7 1.40 5.24 10.44
N VAL A 8 2.47 4.94 11.18
CA VAL A 8 3.54 4.00 10.80
C VAL A 8 3.58 2.91 11.90
N GLY A 9 2.85 1.84 11.71
CA GLY A 9 2.64 0.81 12.72
C GLY A 9 1.93 1.37 13.96
N LYS A 10 2.59 1.32 15.13
CA LYS A 10 2.07 1.86 16.39
C LYS A 10 2.38 3.36 16.59
N LEU A 11 3.20 3.94 15.73
CA LEU A 11 3.62 5.34 15.82
C LEU A 11 2.74 6.23 14.94
N SER A 12 2.64 7.50 15.30
CA SER A 12 1.99 8.52 14.49
C SER A 12 3.00 9.61 14.14
N ILE A 13 2.95 10.07 12.89
CA ILE A 13 3.73 11.23 12.46
C ILE A 13 3.19 12.47 13.18
N PRO A 14 4.03 13.32 13.79
CA PRO A 14 3.59 14.56 14.39
C PRO A 14 2.79 15.42 13.41
N SER A 15 1.68 15.99 13.86
CA SER A 15 0.72 16.72 13.02
C SER A 15 1.39 17.86 12.21
N LYS A 16 2.38 18.55 12.79
CA LYS A 16 3.11 19.61 12.13
C LYS A 16 3.94 19.10 10.93
N ILE A 17 4.57 17.93 11.07
CA ILE A 17 5.31 17.28 10.00
C ILE A 17 4.33 16.83 8.92
N TRP A 18 3.26 16.12 9.32
CA TRP A 18 2.25 15.62 8.39
C TRP A 18 1.64 16.71 7.52
N LYS A 19 1.25 17.85 8.11
CA LYS A 19 0.68 19.00 7.38
C LYS A 19 1.65 19.64 6.39
N ASN A 20 2.95 19.59 6.67
CA ASN A 20 3.97 20.19 5.81
C ASN A 20 4.51 19.23 4.73
N MET A 21 4.24 17.93 4.84
CA MET A 21 4.71 16.96 3.84
C MET A 21 4.26 17.24 2.40
N PRO A 22 2.99 17.61 2.13
CA PRO A 22 2.55 17.97 0.78
C PRO A 22 3.25 19.18 0.17
N LEU A 23 3.83 20.07 1.01
CA LEU A 23 4.56 21.25 0.56
C LEU A 23 6.01 20.94 0.12
N GLY A 24 6.51 19.75 0.48
CA GLY A 24 7.84 19.28 0.12
C GLY A 24 7.93 18.76 -1.32
N LYS A 25 9.16 18.53 -1.77
CA LYS A 25 9.43 17.83 -3.03
C LYS A 25 9.09 16.35 -2.88
N ASN A 26 8.09 15.87 -3.60
CA ASN A 26 7.65 14.48 -3.52
C ASN A 26 8.30 13.62 -4.62
N VAL A 27 8.83 12.46 -4.24
CA VAL A 27 9.25 11.43 -5.19
C VAL A 27 8.14 10.38 -5.26
N LYS A 28 7.51 10.25 -6.42
CA LYS A 28 6.47 9.26 -6.66
C LYS A 28 7.07 7.97 -7.19
N ILE A 29 6.93 6.89 -6.42
CA ILE A 29 7.36 5.57 -6.83
C ILE A 29 6.15 4.83 -7.39
N LYS A 30 6.27 4.33 -8.62
CA LYS A 30 5.26 3.51 -9.28
C LYS A 30 5.75 2.10 -9.51
N SER A 31 4.85 1.15 -9.47
CA SER A 31 5.08 -0.23 -9.87
C SER A 31 3.78 -0.83 -10.38
N ASN A 32 3.86 -1.88 -11.21
CA ASN A 32 2.66 -2.56 -11.66
C ASN A 32 1.99 -3.34 -10.52
N LEU A 33 0.70 -3.60 -10.68
CA LEU A 33 -0.12 -4.28 -9.67
C LEU A 33 0.43 -5.66 -9.30
N THR A 34 0.90 -6.42 -10.28
CA THR A 34 1.48 -7.76 -10.07
C THR A 34 2.69 -7.73 -9.13
N GLU A 35 3.60 -6.77 -9.33
CA GLU A 35 4.78 -6.63 -8.46
C GLU A 35 4.41 -6.14 -7.06
N ARG A 36 3.41 -5.28 -6.93
CA ARG A 36 2.86 -4.86 -5.63
C ARG A 36 2.29 -6.05 -4.88
N VAL A 37 1.50 -6.90 -5.56
CA VAL A 37 0.94 -8.14 -4.96
C VAL A 37 2.06 -9.07 -4.50
N LYS A 38 3.07 -9.33 -5.36
CA LYS A 38 4.21 -10.20 -5.01
C LYS A 38 4.97 -9.68 -3.79
N PHE A 39 5.20 -8.37 -3.74
CA PHE A 39 5.89 -7.72 -2.62
C PHE A 39 5.11 -7.91 -1.33
N ILE A 40 3.79 -7.63 -1.33
CA ILE A 40 2.94 -7.79 -0.15
C ILE A 40 2.89 -9.25 0.31
N LEU A 41 2.73 -10.21 -0.59
CA LEU A 41 2.73 -11.63 -0.24
C LEU A 41 4.05 -12.09 0.39
N LYS A 42 5.17 -11.52 -0.04
CA LYS A 42 6.48 -11.81 0.53
C LYS A 42 6.65 -11.20 1.93
N ASP A 43 6.23 -9.95 2.08
CA ASP A 43 6.44 -9.16 3.30
C ASP A 43 5.47 -9.57 4.41
N TYR A 44 4.25 -9.96 4.04
CA TYR A 44 3.17 -10.33 4.96
C TYR A 44 2.92 -11.85 5.06
N LYS A 45 3.96 -12.67 4.88
CA LYS A 45 3.84 -14.13 5.02
C LYS A 45 3.25 -14.58 6.36
N TYR A 46 3.55 -13.86 7.43
CA TYR A 46 2.98 -14.13 8.76
C TYR A 46 1.45 -14.02 8.78
N PHE A 47 0.88 -13.19 7.92
CA PHE A 47 -0.56 -12.98 7.86
C PHE A 47 -1.29 -14.19 7.27
N THR A 48 -0.72 -14.80 6.21
CA THR A 48 -1.27 -16.02 5.61
C THR A 48 -1.15 -17.24 6.53
N ASN A 49 -0.24 -17.19 7.51
CA ASN A 49 -0.01 -18.25 8.48
C ASN A 49 -0.81 -18.04 9.79
N SER A 50 -1.58 -16.98 9.91
CA SER A 50 -2.33 -16.63 11.12
C SER A 50 -3.82 -16.45 10.80
N PRO A 51 -4.63 -17.53 10.91
CA PRO A 51 -6.07 -17.49 10.59
C PRO A 51 -6.85 -16.43 11.36
N ASP A 52 -6.49 -16.18 12.63
CA ASP A 52 -7.17 -15.19 13.47
C ASP A 52 -6.90 -13.75 13.02
N LEU A 53 -5.67 -13.43 12.62
CA LEU A 53 -5.36 -12.11 12.06
C LEU A 53 -6.13 -11.88 10.77
N MET A 54 -6.20 -12.89 9.93
CA MET A 54 -6.96 -12.87 8.68
C MET A 54 -8.44 -12.64 8.93
N LYS A 55 -9.03 -13.39 9.87
CA LYS A 55 -10.44 -13.27 10.25
C LYS A 55 -10.77 -11.87 10.79
N ASN A 56 -9.94 -11.33 11.66
CA ASN A 56 -10.12 -9.99 12.22
C ASN A 56 -10.05 -8.91 11.13
N ALA A 57 -9.11 -9.02 10.19
CA ALA A 57 -9.03 -8.11 9.04
C ALA A 57 -10.30 -8.18 8.19
N LEU A 58 -10.84 -9.36 7.91
CA LEU A 58 -12.07 -9.52 7.14
C LEU A 58 -13.28 -8.87 7.82
N ILE A 59 -13.39 -8.91 9.14
CA ILE A 59 -14.47 -8.24 9.90
C ILE A 59 -14.44 -6.73 9.64
N VAL A 60 -13.26 -6.12 9.64
CA VAL A 60 -13.10 -4.69 9.36
C VAL A 60 -13.41 -4.39 7.89
N LEU A 61 -12.84 -5.16 6.96
CA LEU A 61 -13.01 -4.97 5.51
C LEU A 61 -14.47 -5.08 5.07
N LYS A 62 -15.23 -5.98 5.68
CA LYS A 62 -16.68 -6.17 5.43
C LYS A 62 -17.50 -4.89 5.65
N LYS A 63 -17.05 -4.00 6.54
CA LYS A 63 -17.75 -2.73 6.86
C LYS A 63 -17.46 -1.62 5.85
N ILE A 64 -16.38 -1.74 5.09
CA ILE A 64 -15.85 -0.65 4.24
C ILE A 64 -15.79 -0.99 2.76
N ILE A 65 -15.84 -2.27 2.41
CA ILE A 65 -15.84 -2.74 1.01
C ILE A 65 -17.29 -3.06 0.59
N PRO A 66 -17.73 -2.65 -0.61
CA PRO A 66 -19.03 -3.02 -1.14
C PRO A 66 -19.26 -4.53 -1.13
N LYS A 67 -20.50 -4.95 -0.90
CA LYS A 67 -20.87 -6.35 -0.63
C LYS A 67 -20.40 -7.33 -1.72
N GLU A 68 -20.55 -6.96 -2.99
CA GLU A 68 -20.18 -7.86 -4.10
C GLU A 68 -18.67 -8.04 -4.23
N GLU A 69 -17.91 -6.95 -4.06
CA GLU A 69 -16.44 -6.99 -4.06
C GLU A 69 -15.91 -7.77 -2.85
N PHE A 70 -16.56 -7.62 -1.69
CA PHE A 70 -16.21 -8.35 -0.48
C PHE A 70 -16.43 -9.87 -0.64
N LYS A 71 -17.52 -10.31 -1.30
CA LYS A 71 -17.74 -11.73 -1.61
C LYS A 71 -16.60 -12.33 -2.44
N LEU A 72 -16.10 -11.59 -3.43
CA LEU A 72 -14.97 -12.03 -4.24
C LEU A 72 -13.71 -12.23 -3.39
N ILE A 73 -13.46 -11.30 -2.47
CA ILE A 73 -12.33 -11.39 -1.51
C ILE A 73 -12.47 -12.63 -0.63
N GLU A 74 -13.68 -12.90 -0.10
CA GLU A 74 -13.93 -14.10 0.72
C GLU A 74 -13.73 -15.41 -0.07
N VAL A 75 -14.21 -15.45 -1.31
CA VAL A 75 -14.06 -16.64 -2.17
C VAL A 75 -12.59 -16.93 -2.45
N ASN A 76 -11.82 -15.91 -2.84
CA ASN A 76 -10.38 -16.07 -3.10
C ASN A 76 -9.63 -16.55 -1.85
N LEU A 77 -9.99 -16.03 -0.68
CA LEU A 77 -9.38 -16.47 0.57
C LEU A 77 -9.74 -17.93 0.91
N LYS A 78 -11.01 -18.32 0.80
CA LYS A 78 -11.47 -19.71 1.05
C LYS A 78 -10.76 -20.71 0.14
N LYS A 79 -10.51 -20.33 -1.11
CA LYS A 79 -9.76 -21.13 -2.08
C LYS A 79 -8.25 -21.10 -1.89
N LYS A 80 -7.75 -20.30 -0.93
CA LYS A 80 -6.32 -20.03 -0.71
C LYS A 80 -5.63 -19.41 -1.93
N GLU A 81 -6.38 -18.73 -2.78
CA GLU A 81 -5.88 -17.98 -3.92
C GLU A 81 -5.32 -16.63 -3.46
N TYR A 82 -4.25 -16.67 -2.67
CA TYR A 82 -3.70 -15.49 -1.98
C TYR A 82 -3.29 -14.36 -2.92
N PHE A 83 -2.84 -14.70 -4.13
CA PHE A 83 -2.51 -13.68 -5.13
C PHE A 83 -3.75 -12.86 -5.52
N GLN A 84 -4.86 -13.52 -5.85
CA GLN A 84 -6.12 -12.86 -6.22
C GLN A 84 -6.73 -12.13 -5.01
N PHE A 85 -6.63 -12.73 -3.82
CA PHE A 85 -7.05 -12.10 -2.58
C PHE A 85 -6.35 -10.76 -2.35
N VAL A 86 -5.01 -10.72 -2.39
CA VAL A 86 -4.23 -9.49 -2.20
C VAL A 86 -4.46 -8.50 -3.33
N LYS A 87 -4.56 -8.97 -4.58
CA LYS A 87 -4.90 -8.13 -5.72
C LYS A 87 -6.22 -7.39 -5.50
N SER A 88 -7.26 -8.11 -5.12
CA SER A 88 -8.58 -7.53 -4.82
C SER A 88 -8.54 -6.52 -3.67
N LEU A 89 -7.74 -6.78 -2.62
CA LEU A 89 -7.55 -5.82 -1.52
C LEU A 89 -6.89 -4.53 -1.97
N ILE A 90 -5.90 -4.61 -2.86
CA ILE A 90 -5.25 -3.41 -3.41
C ILE A 90 -6.25 -2.60 -4.23
N GLU A 91 -6.98 -3.25 -5.16
CA GLU A 91 -7.88 -2.56 -6.09
C GLU A 91 -9.14 -2.01 -5.41
N TYR A 92 -9.77 -2.79 -4.54
CA TYR A 92 -11.07 -2.43 -3.98
C TYR A 92 -11.01 -1.66 -2.67
N HIS A 93 -9.89 -1.74 -1.97
CA HIS A 93 -9.73 -1.04 -0.69
C HIS A 93 -8.55 -0.08 -0.69
N TYR A 94 -7.32 -0.57 -0.80
CA TYR A 94 -6.13 0.23 -0.55
C TYR A 94 -6.02 1.43 -1.51
N ASP A 95 -6.10 1.19 -2.82
CA ASP A 95 -5.95 2.26 -3.80
C ASP A 95 -7.09 3.29 -3.74
N ARG A 96 -8.29 2.87 -3.36
CA ARG A 96 -9.43 3.77 -3.16
C ARG A 96 -9.29 4.59 -1.88
N ALA A 97 -8.89 3.96 -0.77
CA ALA A 97 -8.75 4.64 0.52
C ALA A 97 -7.72 5.78 0.48
N TYR A 98 -6.63 5.58 -0.28
CA TYR A 98 -5.55 6.57 -0.35
C TYR A 98 -5.61 7.49 -1.58
N LYS A 99 -6.67 7.41 -2.39
CA LYS A 99 -6.81 8.20 -3.62
C LYS A 99 -6.72 9.71 -3.36
N LYS A 100 -7.39 10.20 -2.32
CA LYS A 100 -7.39 11.63 -1.95
C LYS A 100 -6.00 12.09 -1.50
N THR A 101 -5.38 11.37 -0.57
CA THR A 101 -4.04 11.71 -0.05
C THR A 101 -3.00 11.68 -1.17
N ARG A 102 -3.09 10.74 -2.11
CA ARG A 102 -2.21 10.69 -3.28
C ARG A 102 -2.40 11.91 -4.16
N ALA A 103 -3.63 12.32 -4.46
CA ALA A 103 -3.92 13.49 -5.27
C ALA A 103 -3.38 14.79 -4.65
N GLU A 104 -3.47 14.95 -3.33
CA GLU A 104 -2.91 16.08 -2.61
C GLU A 104 -1.37 16.11 -2.70
N ASN A 105 -0.72 14.96 -2.63
CA ASN A 105 0.74 14.85 -2.75
C ASN A 105 1.23 14.96 -4.21
N ASP A 106 0.40 14.61 -5.19
CA ASP A 106 0.74 14.66 -6.61
C ASP A 106 0.91 16.11 -7.14
N SER A 107 0.41 17.12 -6.43
CA SER A 107 0.58 18.54 -6.81
C SER A 107 2.03 19.01 -6.79
N ASN A 108 2.92 18.36 -6.05
CA ASN A 108 4.33 18.72 -5.89
C ASN A 108 5.28 17.57 -6.23
N ILE A 109 4.96 16.78 -7.26
CA ILE A 109 5.86 15.72 -7.71
C ILE A 109 7.12 16.34 -8.31
N TYR A 110 8.25 16.11 -7.64
CA TYR A 110 9.58 16.47 -8.11
C TYR A 110 10.14 15.44 -9.11
N LYS A 111 9.88 14.14 -8.83
CA LYS A 111 10.39 13.03 -9.64
C LYS A 111 9.44 11.85 -9.57
N GLU A 112 9.21 11.23 -10.71
CA GLU A 112 8.49 9.96 -10.79
C GLU A 112 9.47 8.84 -11.17
N ILE A 113 9.45 7.73 -10.43
CA ILE A 113 10.35 6.59 -10.64
C ILE A 113 9.50 5.33 -10.76
N TYR A 114 9.67 4.61 -11.86
CA TYR A 114 9.00 3.35 -12.09
C TYR A 114 9.89 2.16 -11.72
N LEU A 115 9.37 1.27 -10.87
CA LEU A 115 10.03 0.03 -10.47
C LEU A 115 9.40 -1.17 -11.19
N ASN A 116 10.15 -1.78 -12.10
CA ASN A 116 9.76 -3.05 -12.72
C ASN A 116 9.74 -4.21 -11.72
N LYS A 117 10.57 -4.16 -10.69
CA LYS A 117 10.61 -5.10 -9.56
C LYS A 117 10.79 -4.36 -8.25
N ILE A 118 9.99 -4.70 -7.24
CA ILE A 118 10.13 -4.17 -5.88
C ILE A 118 11.08 -5.08 -5.12
N ASN A 119 12.32 -4.65 -4.98
CA ASN A 119 13.36 -5.33 -4.20
C ASN A 119 14.36 -4.32 -3.61
N LEU A 120 15.16 -4.78 -2.65
CA LEU A 120 16.10 -3.92 -1.93
C LEU A 120 17.10 -3.19 -2.85
N ILE A 121 17.55 -3.84 -3.94
CA ILE A 121 18.50 -3.25 -4.89
C ILE A 121 17.85 -2.06 -5.60
N ASN A 122 16.62 -2.25 -6.13
CA ASN A 122 15.90 -1.20 -6.82
C ASN A 122 15.49 -0.07 -5.89
N ILE A 123 15.10 -0.38 -4.64
CA ILE A 123 14.80 0.63 -3.62
C ILE A 123 16.05 1.45 -3.28
N LYS A 124 17.21 0.83 -3.07
CA LYS A 124 18.46 1.55 -2.84
C LYS A 124 18.84 2.45 -4.01
N ARG A 125 18.61 1.99 -5.25
CA ARG A 125 18.81 2.80 -6.46
C ARG A 125 17.93 4.05 -6.44
N VAL A 126 16.63 3.89 -6.16
CA VAL A 126 15.69 5.01 -6.05
C VAL A 126 16.15 6.04 -5.04
N ILE A 127 16.59 5.60 -3.85
CA ILE A 127 17.09 6.50 -2.81
C ILE A 127 18.30 7.30 -3.31
N LYS A 128 19.24 6.66 -3.99
CA LYS A 128 20.40 7.34 -4.58
C LYS A 128 20.01 8.32 -5.69
N GLU A 129 19.12 7.92 -6.58
CA GLU A 129 18.67 8.74 -7.71
C GLU A 129 17.79 9.92 -7.29
N SER A 130 17.19 9.86 -6.10
CA SER A 130 16.34 10.94 -5.59
C SER A 130 17.13 12.16 -5.12
N ASN A 131 18.45 12.07 -4.99
CA ASN A 131 19.35 13.16 -4.54
C ASN A 131 18.90 13.80 -3.21
N TYR A 132 18.32 13.02 -2.30
CA TYR A 132 17.91 13.49 -0.98
C TYR A 132 19.01 13.34 0.10
N PHE A 133 20.18 12.84 -0.30
CA PHE A 133 21.34 12.67 0.58
C PHE A 133 22.60 13.19 -0.08
#